data_6984fb0990f4c87fb717ff521737cc14
#
_entry.id   6984fb0990f4c87fb717ff521737cc14
#
_cell.length_a   1.000
_cell.length_b   1.000
_cell.length_c   1.000
_cell.angle_alpha   90.00
_cell.angle_beta   90.00
_cell.angle_gamma   90.00
#
_symmetry.space_group_name_H-M   'P 1'
#
loop_
_entity.id
_entity.type
_entity.pdbx_description
1 polymer ?
#
loop_
_entity_poly.entity_id
_entity_poly.type
_entity_poly.pdbx_seq_one_letter_code
_entity_poly.pdbx_strand_id
1 'polypeptide(L)'
;MSFLQVASWNIEHLSGQPRATRRQTVYALADHIEMAGLDLLALQEVYLTPEDEEVRLFDNQPVIASRAHSARRNSDLDAVCYLLEEHSDAPWKYVILPNRSSGDRSQLCAVMWDTTRLTLRNIRALDVLHSMDGFSLWDRKPHLLSFQSSIAVYRRNEAGEWERVTENRGLSIVPLHMKSNYGGVTQNRQVRTREAETLCDAIDALRASPESFDPSLIMLGDTNILRNDEPALETFVNRGYKDLNNNDATTYWSRDFGESPFDRIFIPADRREFRYSRQYVLRSSDLELHDRFLSDHYMIKMSVKDYVDDADPR
;
A
#
# COMPACT_ATOMS: atom_id res chain seq x y z
N MET A 1 -22.03 -0.42 10.07
CA MET A 1 -20.73 -1.10 10.15
C MET A 1 -19.74 -0.16 9.50
N SER A 2 -18.67 0.19 10.16
CA SER A 2 -17.58 0.96 9.57
C SER A 2 -16.60 -0.02 8.92
N PHE A 3 -15.99 0.37 7.81
CA PHE A 3 -14.94 -0.38 7.14
C PHE A 3 -13.77 0.56 6.91
N LEU A 4 -12.55 0.05 7.08
CA LEU A 4 -11.37 0.72 6.57
C LEU A 4 -11.16 0.32 5.11
N GLN A 5 -10.91 1.31 4.27
CA GLN A 5 -10.60 1.12 2.87
C GLN A 5 -9.09 1.24 2.67
N VAL A 6 -8.47 0.11 2.37
CA VAL A 6 -7.02 0.00 2.19
C VAL A 6 -6.72 -0.29 0.73
N ALA A 7 -5.77 0.44 0.16
CA ALA A 7 -5.43 0.31 -1.25
C ALA A 7 -3.91 0.24 -1.47
N SER A 8 -3.53 -0.22 -2.66
CA SER A 8 -2.18 -0.09 -3.18
C SER A 8 -2.21 0.37 -4.64
N TRP A 9 -1.19 1.14 -5.02
CA TRP A 9 -1.05 1.65 -6.36
C TRP A 9 0.41 1.89 -6.73
N ASN A 10 0.91 1.19 -7.74
CA ASN A 10 2.14 1.60 -8.40
C ASN A 10 1.80 2.86 -9.23
N ILE A 11 2.31 4.00 -8.79
CA ILE A 11 1.97 5.31 -9.35
C ILE A 11 2.86 5.71 -10.54
N GLU A 12 3.71 4.79 -10.95
CA GLU A 12 4.64 4.92 -12.07
C GLU A 12 5.50 6.18 -12.05
N HIS A 13 6.58 6.11 -11.28
CA HIS A 13 7.62 7.13 -11.19
C HIS A 13 7.14 8.54 -10.77
N LEU A 14 6.40 8.68 -9.69
CA LEU A 14 6.04 9.98 -9.13
C LEU A 14 7.30 10.73 -8.69
N SER A 15 7.77 11.67 -9.52
CA SER A 15 9.09 12.31 -9.36
C SER A 15 9.06 13.81 -9.12
N GLY A 16 7.86 14.42 -9.05
CA GLY A 16 7.73 15.88 -9.01
C GLY A 16 8.10 16.57 -10.33
N GLN A 17 8.46 15.81 -11.38
CA GLN A 17 8.89 16.36 -12.66
C GLN A 17 7.95 15.94 -13.79
N PRO A 18 7.58 16.86 -14.69
CA PRO A 18 6.78 16.54 -15.86
C PRO A 18 7.49 15.48 -16.74
N ARG A 19 6.73 14.50 -17.23
CA ARG A 19 7.23 13.52 -18.18
C ARG A 19 6.86 13.90 -19.62
N ALA A 20 7.76 13.60 -20.54
CA ALA A 20 7.54 13.89 -21.96
C ALA A 20 6.30 13.18 -22.55
N THR A 21 5.98 12.00 -22.06
CA THR A 21 4.91 11.12 -22.58
C THR A 21 3.67 11.04 -21.71
N ARG A 22 3.76 11.39 -20.41
CA ARG A 22 2.66 11.34 -19.45
C ARG A 22 2.19 12.72 -19.07
N ARG A 23 0.89 12.85 -18.90
CA ARG A 23 0.23 14.06 -18.42
C ARG A 23 -0.37 13.87 -17.03
N GLN A 24 0.26 13.01 -16.22
CA GLN A 24 -0.10 12.82 -14.82
C GLN A 24 -0.05 14.18 -14.10
N THR A 25 -1.10 14.51 -13.40
CA THR A 25 -1.20 15.76 -12.64
C THR A 25 -1.65 15.46 -11.21
N VAL A 26 -1.24 16.28 -10.27
CA VAL A 26 -1.66 16.17 -8.87
C VAL A 26 -3.19 16.19 -8.71
N TYR A 27 -3.89 16.91 -9.58
CA TYR A 27 -5.36 16.95 -9.61
C TYR A 27 -5.95 15.59 -10.01
N ALA A 28 -5.49 14.99 -11.11
CA ALA A 28 -5.98 13.69 -11.55
C ALA A 28 -5.69 12.59 -10.52
N LEU A 29 -4.54 12.67 -9.84
CA LEU A 29 -4.19 11.75 -8.76
C LEU A 29 -5.11 11.93 -7.54
N ALA A 30 -5.32 13.17 -7.09
CA ALA A 30 -6.19 13.46 -5.95
C ALA A 30 -7.64 13.04 -6.24
N ASP A 31 -8.19 13.39 -7.41
CA ASP A 31 -9.54 12.98 -7.83
C ASP A 31 -9.70 11.46 -7.84
N HIS A 32 -8.69 10.72 -8.37
CA HIS A 32 -8.75 9.26 -8.42
C HIS A 32 -8.71 8.62 -7.02
N ILE A 33 -7.90 9.16 -6.11
CA ILE A 33 -7.82 8.71 -4.71
C ILE A 33 -9.12 9.02 -3.96
N GLU A 34 -9.67 10.23 -4.13
CA GLU A 34 -10.93 10.64 -3.51
C GLU A 34 -12.10 9.76 -3.97
N MET A 35 -12.24 9.56 -5.30
CA MET A 35 -13.27 8.68 -5.88
C MET A 35 -13.15 7.23 -5.38
N ALA A 36 -11.95 6.78 -5.06
CA ALA A 36 -11.73 5.46 -4.48
C ALA A 36 -12.21 5.36 -3.02
N GLY A 37 -12.40 6.49 -2.33
CA GLY A 37 -12.89 6.57 -0.95
C GLY A 37 -12.00 5.81 0.03
N LEU A 38 -10.71 6.16 0.07
CA LEU A 38 -9.70 5.44 0.82
C LEU A 38 -9.48 6.03 2.22
N ASP A 39 -9.01 5.17 3.14
CA ASP A 39 -8.47 5.58 4.45
C ASP A 39 -6.94 5.41 4.48
N LEU A 40 -6.40 4.49 3.63
CA LEU A 40 -4.97 4.21 3.53
C LEU A 40 -4.59 3.77 2.11
N LEU A 41 -3.46 4.29 1.62
CA LEU A 41 -2.92 3.97 0.30
C LEU A 41 -1.42 3.69 0.38
N ALA A 42 -1.00 2.48 0.00
CA ALA A 42 0.39 2.13 -0.25
C ALA A 42 0.76 2.47 -1.70
N LEU A 43 1.87 3.16 -1.89
CA LEU A 43 2.36 3.59 -3.19
C LEU A 43 3.70 2.94 -3.52
N GLN A 44 3.92 2.63 -4.78
CA GLN A 44 5.19 2.20 -5.32
C GLN A 44 5.67 3.22 -6.35
N GLU A 45 6.97 3.22 -6.62
CA GLU A 45 7.64 4.11 -7.58
C GLU A 45 7.57 5.62 -7.25
N VAL A 46 7.59 5.94 -5.97
CA VAL A 46 7.72 7.31 -5.50
C VAL A 46 9.20 7.71 -5.44
N TYR A 47 9.53 8.92 -5.84
CA TYR A 47 10.88 9.48 -5.74
C TYR A 47 10.94 10.62 -4.73
N LEU A 48 12.13 10.88 -4.20
CA LEU A 48 12.34 12.05 -3.36
C LEU A 48 12.43 13.32 -4.22
N THR A 49 11.91 14.40 -3.68
CA THR A 49 12.14 15.77 -4.17
C THR A 49 12.96 16.56 -3.15
N PRO A 50 13.60 17.68 -3.53
CA PRO A 50 14.35 18.50 -2.60
C PRO A 50 13.52 18.92 -1.37
N GLU A 51 14.14 18.93 -0.18
CA GLU A 51 13.43 19.29 1.07
C GLU A 51 12.98 20.75 1.10
N ASP A 52 13.70 21.62 0.42
CA ASP A 52 13.45 23.07 0.31
C ASP A 52 12.58 23.47 -0.90
N GLU A 53 12.10 22.49 -1.68
CA GLU A 53 11.23 22.77 -2.81
C GLU A 53 9.90 23.37 -2.35
N GLU A 54 9.60 24.58 -2.82
CA GLU A 54 8.32 25.23 -2.57
C GLU A 54 7.22 24.61 -3.46
N VAL A 55 6.16 24.12 -2.83
CA VAL A 55 5.00 23.55 -3.53
C VAL A 55 3.87 24.55 -3.56
N ARG A 56 3.36 24.86 -4.76
CA ARG A 56 2.20 25.72 -4.99
C ARG A 56 1.37 25.12 -6.12
N LEU A 57 0.06 25.17 -5.99
CA LEU A 57 -0.83 24.75 -7.09
C LEU A 57 -0.87 25.80 -8.21
N PHE A 58 -0.77 27.09 -7.84
CA PHE A 58 -0.69 28.23 -8.75
C PHE A 58 0.27 29.29 -8.17
N ASP A 59 0.85 30.11 -9.04
CA ASP A 59 1.88 31.09 -8.69
C ASP A 59 1.49 32.08 -7.58
N ASN A 60 0.21 32.42 -7.46
CA ASN A 60 -0.32 33.40 -6.49
C ASN A 60 -0.90 32.77 -5.23
N GLN A 61 -0.78 31.47 -5.06
CA GLN A 61 -1.26 30.78 -3.86
C GLN A 61 -0.16 30.66 -2.79
N PRO A 62 -0.53 30.50 -1.51
CA PRO A 62 0.42 30.25 -0.46
C PRO A 62 1.20 28.93 -0.71
N VAL A 63 2.39 28.88 -0.15
CA VAL A 63 3.20 27.65 -0.16
C VAL A 63 2.48 26.56 0.64
N ILE A 64 2.32 25.40 0.02
CA ILE A 64 1.75 24.23 0.69
C ILE A 64 2.77 23.70 1.68
N ALA A 65 2.36 23.57 2.94
CA ALA A 65 3.19 22.94 3.96
C ALA A 65 3.34 21.44 3.70
N SER A 66 4.53 20.90 3.94
CA SER A 66 4.77 19.47 3.77
C SER A 66 3.86 18.63 4.67
N ARG A 67 3.29 17.58 4.10
CA ARG A 67 2.48 16.56 4.76
C ARG A 67 3.28 15.28 5.10
N ALA A 68 4.58 15.30 4.80
CA ALA A 68 5.47 14.19 5.09
C ALA A 68 5.62 13.96 6.59
N HIS A 69 5.55 12.69 7.01
CA HIS A 69 5.78 12.28 8.41
C HIS A 69 7.26 12.31 8.80
N SER A 70 8.16 12.38 7.83
CA SER A 70 9.62 12.39 8.02
C SER A 70 10.28 13.42 7.10
N ALA A 71 11.62 13.56 7.19
CA ALA A 71 12.38 14.44 6.28
C ALA A 71 12.32 13.99 4.79
N ARG A 72 11.96 12.72 4.51
CA ARG A 72 11.79 12.25 3.14
C ARG A 72 10.49 12.77 2.55
N ARG A 73 10.62 13.54 1.49
CA ARG A 73 9.53 14.32 0.92
C ARG A 73 9.37 14.08 -0.58
N ASN A 74 8.15 14.27 -1.06
CA ASN A 74 7.80 14.36 -2.47
C ASN A 74 6.80 15.50 -2.66
N SER A 75 7.11 16.45 -3.53
CA SER A 75 6.32 17.67 -3.77
C SER A 75 4.92 17.37 -4.32
N ASP A 76 4.80 16.36 -5.19
CA ASP A 76 3.50 15.96 -5.74
C ASP A 76 2.61 15.34 -4.65
N LEU A 77 3.18 14.55 -3.71
CA LEU A 77 2.41 14.00 -2.59
C LEU A 77 1.97 15.10 -1.61
N ASP A 78 2.77 16.13 -1.38
CA ASP A 78 2.33 17.29 -0.58
C ASP A 78 1.13 17.97 -1.23
N ALA A 79 1.16 18.17 -2.55
CA ALA A 79 0.06 18.78 -3.31
C ALA A 79 -1.20 17.87 -3.31
N VAL A 80 -1.02 16.56 -3.51
CA VAL A 80 -2.14 15.58 -3.46
C VAL A 80 -2.79 15.57 -2.08
N CYS A 81 -2.01 15.49 -0.99
CA CYS A 81 -2.55 15.54 0.36
C CYS A 81 -3.32 16.83 0.64
N TYR A 82 -2.80 17.97 0.15
CA TYR A 82 -3.48 19.24 0.28
C TYR A 82 -4.83 19.25 -0.46
N LEU A 83 -4.88 18.76 -1.69
CA LEU A 83 -6.13 18.67 -2.45
C LEU A 83 -7.15 17.74 -1.79
N LEU A 84 -6.73 16.60 -1.28
CA LEU A 84 -7.61 15.69 -0.55
C LEU A 84 -8.19 16.33 0.72
N GLU A 85 -7.39 17.12 1.44
CA GLU A 85 -7.86 17.89 2.61
C GLU A 85 -8.89 18.95 2.21
N GLU A 86 -8.64 19.71 1.13
CA GLU A 86 -9.57 20.73 0.62
C GLU A 86 -10.92 20.13 0.15
N HIS A 87 -10.91 18.91 -0.40
CA HIS A 87 -12.12 18.27 -0.92
C HIS A 87 -12.95 17.58 0.16
N SER A 88 -12.32 17.00 1.18
CA SER A 88 -12.97 16.08 2.14
C SER A 88 -12.91 16.52 3.60
N ASP A 89 -12.29 17.67 3.93
CA ASP A 89 -11.96 18.11 5.30
C ASP A 89 -11.15 17.06 6.11
N ALA A 90 -10.56 16.08 5.42
CA ALA A 90 -9.76 15.02 6.04
C ALA A 90 -8.27 15.29 5.82
N PRO A 91 -7.50 15.64 6.87
CA PRO A 91 -6.08 15.89 6.72
C PRO A 91 -5.33 14.59 6.44
N TRP A 92 -4.68 14.53 5.30
CA TRP A 92 -3.84 13.42 4.87
C TRP A 92 -2.37 13.65 5.24
N LYS A 93 -1.69 12.56 5.56
CA LYS A 93 -0.23 12.51 5.72
C LYS A 93 0.35 11.37 4.90
N TYR A 94 1.66 11.44 4.69
CA TYR A 94 2.38 10.33 4.07
C TYR A 94 3.75 10.12 4.69
N VAL A 95 4.33 8.94 4.45
CA VAL A 95 5.72 8.61 4.75
C VAL A 95 6.35 7.89 3.57
N ILE A 96 7.57 8.27 3.21
CA ILE A 96 8.38 7.59 2.19
C ILE A 96 9.37 6.67 2.90
N LEU A 97 9.37 5.40 2.53
CA LEU A 97 10.13 4.34 3.17
C LEU A 97 11.55 4.28 2.57
N PRO A 98 12.60 4.22 3.41
CA PRO A 98 13.97 4.18 2.91
C PRO A 98 14.30 2.84 2.27
N ASN A 99 15.06 2.86 1.18
CA ASN A 99 15.71 1.68 0.63
C ASN A 99 17.09 1.46 1.27
N ARG A 100 17.67 0.31 0.98
CA ARG A 100 19.02 -0.07 1.42
C ARG A 100 20.10 0.87 0.88
N SER A 101 19.95 1.32 -0.36
CA SER A 101 20.86 2.25 -1.04
C SER A 101 20.04 3.41 -1.58
N SER A 102 19.55 4.27 -0.69
CA SER A 102 18.73 5.40 -1.10
C SER A 102 19.59 6.53 -1.63
N GLY A 103 19.84 6.53 -2.93
CA GLY A 103 20.09 7.77 -3.64
C GLY A 103 18.75 8.43 -3.99
N ASP A 104 18.73 9.74 -4.17
CA ASP A 104 17.55 10.56 -4.51
C ASP A 104 16.81 10.10 -5.80
N ARG A 105 17.38 9.16 -6.54
CA ARG A 105 16.87 8.60 -7.79
C ARG A 105 16.30 7.18 -7.66
N SER A 106 16.19 6.65 -6.45
CA SER A 106 15.63 5.31 -6.23
C SER A 106 14.11 5.35 -6.29
N GLN A 107 13.51 4.32 -6.90
CA GLN A 107 12.09 4.01 -6.75
C GLN A 107 11.84 3.57 -5.30
N LEU A 108 11.00 4.29 -4.57
CA LEU A 108 10.67 4.03 -3.17
C LEU A 108 9.21 3.61 -3.02
N CYS A 109 8.90 2.94 -1.92
CA CYS A 109 7.53 2.80 -1.47
C CYS A 109 7.16 3.97 -0.55
N ALA A 110 5.89 4.36 -0.60
CA ALA A 110 5.32 5.32 0.34
C ALA A 110 3.97 4.82 0.86
N VAL A 111 3.51 5.40 1.95
CA VAL A 111 2.18 5.15 2.49
C VAL A 111 1.54 6.48 2.81
N MET A 112 0.29 6.68 2.36
CA MET A 112 -0.56 7.82 2.67
C MET A 112 -1.74 7.35 3.51
N TRP A 113 -2.24 8.21 4.42
CA TRP A 113 -3.42 7.88 5.23
C TRP A 113 -4.21 9.12 5.65
N ASP A 114 -5.50 8.94 5.81
CA ASP A 114 -6.40 9.89 6.45
C ASP A 114 -6.15 9.88 7.96
N THR A 115 -5.72 11.02 8.51
CA THR A 115 -5.37 11.13 9.95
C THR A 115 -6.59 11.21 10.86
N THR A 116 -7.79 11.40 10.32
CA THR A 116 -9.04 11.29 11.09
C THR A 116 -9.43 9.85 11.36
N ARG A 117 -8.97 8.93 10.51
CA ARG A 117 -9.29 7.50 10.57
C ARG A 117 -8.17 6.68 11.19
N LEU A 118 -6.92 7.03 10.91
CA LEU A 118 -5.76 6.25 11.25
C LEU A 118 -4.66 7.10 11.90
N THR A 119 -4.05 6.54 12.94
CA THR A 119 -2.85 7.09 13.57
C THR A 119 -1.68 6.14 13.33
N LEU A 120 -0.63 6.61 12.68
CA LEU A 120 0.60 5.84 12.54
C LEU A 120 1.29 5.71 13.92
N ARG A 121 1.60 4.50 14.34
CA ARG A 121 2.20 4.18 15.64
C ARG A 121 3.67 3.82 15.54
N ASN A 122 4.04 3.06 14.51
CA ASN A 122 5.40 2.59 14.35
C ASN A 122 5.73 2.32 12.88
N ILE A 123 6.99 2.47 12.53
CA ILE A 123 7.58 2.07 11.26
C ILE A 123 8.82 1.24 11.58
N ARG A 124 8.87 0.02 11.08
CA ARG A 124 9.99 -0.89 11.31
C ARG A 124 10.46 -1.50 9.99
N ALA A 125 11.73 -1.32 9.67
CA ALA A 125 12.34 -2.07 8.57
C ALA A 125 12.36 -3.55 8.91
N LEU A 126 11.91 -4.41 7.98
CA LEU A 126 11.94 -5.86 8.17
C LEU A 126 13.37 -6.38 7.97
N ASP A 127 13.76 -7.34 8.80
CA ASP A 127 15.09 -7.95 8.74
C ASP A 127 15.12 -9.08 7.71
N VAL A 128 14.98 -8.69 6.44
CA VAL A 128 15.03 -9.61 5.30
C VAL A 128 16.47 -9.81 4.82
N LEU A 129 16.77 -10.98 4.29
CA LEU A 129 18.06 -11.24 3.65
C LEU A 129 18.19 -10.39 2.37
N HIS A 130 19.37 -9.86 2.17
CA HIS A 130 19.69 -9.04 0.99
C HIS A 130 20.31 -9.82 -0.17
N SER A 131 20.71 -11.05 0.10
CA SER A 131 21.20 -11.98 -0.91
C SER A 131 20.95 -13.41 -0.44
N MET A 132 20.61 -14.28 -1.37
CA MET A 132 20.40 -15.71 -1.15
C MET A 132 20.67 -16.46 -2.44
N ASP A 133 21.40 -17.56 -2.38
CA ASP A 133 21.73 -18.41 -3.53
C ASP A 133 22.35 -17.65 -4.71
N GLY A 134 23.14 -16.59 -4.45
CA GLY A 134 23.77 -15.75 -5.47
C GLY A 134 22.86 -14.65 -6.06
N PHE A 135 21.60 -14.55 -5.65
CA PHE A 135 20.69 -13.49 -6.06
C PHE A 135 20.74 -12.30 -5.11
N SER A 136 20.69 -11.08 -5.67
CA SER A 136 20.40 -9.87 -4.89
C SER A 136 18.89 -9.78 -4.68
N LEU A 137 18.45 -9.59 -3.43
CA LEU A 137 17.06 -9.54 -3.02
C LEU A 137 16.69 -8.16 -2.50
N TRP A 138 15.44 -7.80 -2.65
CA TRP A 138 14.84 -6.61 -2.07
C TRP A 138 15.55 -5.32 -2.48
N ASP A 139 15.50 -4.99 -3.77
CA ASP A 139 15.89 -3.66 -4.27
C ASP A 139 15.13 -2.56 -3.51
N ARG A 140 13.89 -2.86 -3.10
CA ARG A 140 13.01 -2.03 -2.26
C ARG A 140 12.78 -2.76 -0.93
N LYS A 141 13.47 -2.30 0.11
CA LYS A 141 13.41 -2.94 1.42
C LYS A 141 12.00 -2.89 2.01
N PRO A 142 11.39 -4.04 2.40
CA PRO A 142 10.07 -4.04 3.00
C PRO A 142 10.09 -3.46 4.42
N HIS A 143 9.04 -2.74 4.77
CA HIS A 143 8.82 -2.16 6.09
C HIS A 143 7.45 -2.55 6.60
N LEU A 144 7.37 -2.81 7.91
CA LEU A 144 6.11 -2.96 8.62
C LEU A 144 5.70 -1.60 9.19
N LEU A 145 4.51 -1.15 8.85
CA LEU A 145 3.88 0.03 9.43
C LEU A 145 2.72 -0.42 10.29
N SER A 146 2.70 0.05 11.55
CA SER A 146 1.61 -0.24 12.48
C SER A 146 0.76 1.00 12.67
N PHE A 147 -0.54 0.85 12.40
CA PHE A 147 -1.55 1.87 12.57
C PHE A 147 -2.52 1.52 13.68
N GLN A 148 -3.16 2.54 14.23
CA GLN A 148 -4.29 2.43 15.14
C GLN A 148 -5.47 3.18 14.55
N SER A 149 -6.61 2.50 14.46
CA SER A 149 -7.90 3.10 14.13
C SER A 149 -8.75 3.19 15.41
N SER A 150 -9.44 4.31 15.58
CA SER A 150 -10.44 4.48 16.65
C SER A 150 -11.83 4.30 16.06
N ILE A 151 -12.49 3.20 16.40
CA ILE A 151 -13.80 2.84 15.86
C ILE A 151 -14.88 2.92 16.92
N ALA A 152 -16.07 3.33 16.51
CA ALA A 152 -17.25 3.28 17.36
C ALA A 152 -17.94 1.91 17.21
N VAL A 153 -18.00 1.16 18.29
CA VAL A 153 -18.70 -0.12 18.36
C VAL A 153 -19.88 -0.04 19.32
N TYR A 154 -20.89 -0.89 19.11
CA TYR A 154 -22.00 -1.01 20.03
C TYR A 154 -21.83 -2.29 20.83
N ARG A 155 -21.82 -2.18 22.15
CA ARG A 155 -21.77 -3.31 23.09
C ARG A 155 -22.95 -3.29 24.02
N ARG A 156 -23.35 -4.44 24.55
CA ARG A 156 -24.31 -4.50 25.65
C ARG A 156 -23.56 -4.20 26.96
N ASN A 157 -24.06 -3.22 27.71
CA ASN A 157 -23.59 -2.95 29.04
C ASN A 157 -24.11 -4.02 30.04
N GLU A 158 -23.74 -3.91 31.31
CA GLU A 158 -24.17 -4.83 32.37
C GLU A 158 -25.69 -4.88 32.56
N ALA A 159 -26.39 -3.80 32.21
CA ALA A 159 -27.88 -3.72 32.28
C ALA A 159 -28.52 -4.34 31.00
N GLY A 160 -27.75 -4.82 30.05
CA GLY A 160 -28.24 -5.41 28.79
C GLY A 160 -28.64 -4.39 27.72
N GLU A 161 -28.34 -3.10 27.93
CA GLU A 161 -28.62 -2.01 27.01
C GLU A 161 -27.47 -1.83 26.04
N TRP A 162 -27.77 -1.41 24.77
CA TRP A 162 -26.74 -1.10 23.79
C TRP A 162 -26.06 0.23 24.07
N GLU A 163 -24.77 0.20 24.31
CA GLU A 163 -23.91 1.36 24.53
C GLU A 163 -22.93 1.52 23.35
N ARG A 164 -22.73 2.79 22.92
CA ARG A 164 -21.71 3.14 21.95
C ARG A 164 -20.38 3.38 22.66
N VAL A 165 -19.40 2.51 22.43
CA VAL A 165 -18.04 2.65 22.96
C VAL A 165 -17.05 2.86 21.83
N THR A 166 -15.96 3.56 22.14
CA THR A 166 -14.85 3.73 21.18
C THR A 166 -13.79 2.68 21.49
N GLU A 167 -13.43 1.90 20.49
CA GLU A 167 -12.35 0.92 20.57
C GLU A 167 -11.19 1.30 19.68
N ASN A 168 -9.99 1.03 20.17
CA ASN A 168 -8.78 1.14 19.37
C ASN A 168 -8.47 -0.20 18.74
N ARG A 169 -8.35 -0.22 17.41
CA ARG A 169 -7.99 -1.40 16.63
C ARG A 169 -6.65 -1.18 15.93
N GLY A 170 -5.78 -2.15 16.04
CA GLY A 170 -4.53 -2.16 15.32
C GLY A 170 -4.72 -2.63 13.88
N LEU A 171 -3.85 -2.15 13.01
CA LEU A 171 -3.68 -2.61 11.64
C LEU A 171 -2.21 -2.53 11.29
N SER A 172 -1.65 -3.60 10.76
CA SER A 172 -0.29 -3.62 10.26
C SER A 172 -0.27 -3.78 8.76
N ILE A 173 0.57 -3.01 8.06
CA ILE A 173 0.74 -3.13 6.62
C ILE A 173 2.20 -3.30 6.24
N VAL A 174 2.44 -4.04 5.15
CA VAL A 174 3.73 -4.13 4.48
C VAL A 174 3.53 -3.79 3.01
N PRO A 175 3.91 -2.59 2.57
CA PRO A 175 3.96 -2.25 1.15
C PRO A 175 4.96 -3.14 0.43
N LEU A 176 4.56 -3.69 -0.70
CA LEU A 176 5.38 -4.56 -1.53
C LEU A 176 5.76 -3.87 -2.83
N HIS A 177 7.01 -4.04 -3.24
CA HIS A 177 7.47 -3.80 -4.60
C HIS A 177 8.58 -4.81 -4.90
N MET A 178 8.18 -5.98 -5.35
CA MET A 178 9.05 -7.12 -5.59
C MET A 178 9.82 -7.00 -6.91
N LYS A 179 10.71 -7.92 -7.15
CA LYS A 179 11.58 -7.92 -8.35
C LYS A 179 10.76 -7.90 -9.64
N SER A 180 11.02 -6.91 -10.48
CA SER A 180 10.37 -6.75 -11.78
C SER A 180 10.75 -7.87 -12.77
N ASN A 181 9.93 -8.02 -13.82
CA ASN A 181 10.20 -8.98 -14.88
C ASN A 181 11.28 -8.52 -15.88
N TYR A 182 11.74 -7.27 -15.78
CA TYR A 182 12.77 -6.72 -16.65
C TYR A 182 14.11 -7.48 -16.51
N GLY A 183 14.76 -7.79 -17.63
CA GLY A 183 16.06 -8.47 -17.66
C GLY A 183 16.01 -10.00 -17.61
N GLY A 184 14.82 -10.63 -17.50
CA GLY A 184 14.69 -12.09 -17.58
C GLY A 184 13.64 -12.68 -16.65
N VAL A 185 12.48 -13.03 -17.18
CA VAL A 185 11.32 -13.51 -16.41
C VAL A 185 11.66 -14.73 -15.55
N THR A 186 12.36 -15.74 -16.11
CA THR A 186 12.65 -16.98 -15.37
C THR A 186 13.55 -16.73 -14.15
N GLN A 187 14.61 -15.93 -14.32
CA GLN A 187 15.52 -15.60 -13.23
C GLN A 187 14.82 -14.74 -12.17
N ASN A 188 14.08 -13.72 -12.61
CA ASN A 188 13.37 -12.82 -11.69
C ASN A 188 12.25 -13.53 -10.93
N ARG A 189 11.63 -14.57 -11.50
CA ARG A 189 10.69 -15.46 -10.79
C ARG A 189 11.37 -16.16 -9.62
N GLN A 190 12.62 -16.64 -9.80
CA GLN A 190 13.39 -17.23 -8.69
C GLN A 190 13.71 -16.18 -7.63
N VAL A 191 14.10 -14.97 -8.02
CA VAL A 191 14.32 -13.86 -7.07
C VAL A 191 13.06 -13.58 -6.26
N ARG A 192 11.89 -13.42 -6.89
CA ARG A 192 10.62 -13.20 -6.18
C ARG A 192 10.27 -14.32 -5.20
N THR A 193 10.59 -15.56 -5.55
CA THR A 193 10.39 -16.71 -4.63
C THR A 193 11.23 -16.53 -3.36
N ARG A 194 12.53 -16.17 -3.52
CA ARG A 194 13.41 -15.90 -2.38
C ARG A 194 13.01 -14.65 -1.59
N GLU A 195 12.53 -13.61 -2.27
CA GLU A 195 11.94 -12.44 -1.61
C GLU A 195 10.75 -12.84 -0.74
N ALA A 196 9.81 -13.63 -1.26
CA ALA A 196 8.67 -14.13 -0.50
C ALA A 196 9.09 -14.97 0.72
N GLU A 197 10.05 -15.90 0.56
CA GLU A 197 10.59 -16.72 1.64
C GLU A 197 11.18 -15.84 2.76
N THR A 198 12.09 -14.94 2.42
CA THR A 198 12.77 -14.09 3.42
C THR A 198 11.83 -13.09 4.09
N LEU A 199 10.80 -12.61 3.40
CA LEU A 199 9.76 -11.76 3.98
C LEU A 199 8.93 -12.53 5.00
N CYS A 200 8.47 -13.73 4.65
CA CYS A 200 7.71 -14.57 5.58
C CYS A 200 8.55 -14.95 6.81
N ASP A 201 9.83 -15.30 6.64
CA ASP A 201 10.73 -15.60 7.75
C ASP A 201 10.91 -14.39 8.69
N ALA A 202 11.07 -13.18 8.14
CA ALA A 202 11.18 -11.95 8.92
C ALA A 202 9.90 -11.66 9.73
N ILE A 203 8.72 -11.88 9.12
CA ILE A 203 7.42 -11.69 9.79
C ILE A 203 7.22 -12.73 10.88
N ASP A 204 7.57 -14.01 10.63
CA ASP A 204 7.46 -15.07 11.61
C ASP A 204 8.40 -14.83 12.81
N ALA A 205 9.62 -14.36 12.56
CA ALA A 205 10.55 -13.95 13.61
C ALA A 205 9.99 -12.80 14.48
N LEU A 206 9.31 -11.82 13.86
CA LEU A 206 8.63 -10.75 14.59
C LEU A 206 7.47 -11.26 15.44
N ARG A 207 6.67 -12.19 14.93
CA ARG A 207 5.56 -12.81 15.69
C ARG A 207 6.05 -13.57 16.91
N ALA A 208 7.22 -14.17 16.83
CA ALA A 208 7.86 -14.88 17.94
C ALA A 208 8.53 -13.94 18.95
N SER A 209 8.70 -12.66 18.63
CA SER A 209 9.33 -11.64 19.47
C SER A 209 8.36 -11.10 20.52
N PRO A 210 8.85 -10.70 21.73
CA PRO A 210 8.07 -9.95 22.70
C PRO A 210 7.55 -8.61 22.17
N GLU A 211 8.22 -8.06 21.17
CA GLU A 211 7.81 -6.83 20.45
C GLU A 211 6.79 -7.15 19.35
N SER A 212 5.69 -7.79 19.71
CA SER A 212 4.66 -8.19 18.76
C SER A 212 4.01 -6.97 18.09
N PHE A 213 3.65 -7.13 16.83
CA PHE A 213 2.83 -6.20 16.07
C PHE A 213 1.37 -6.69 16.03
N ASP A 214 0.46 -5.82 15.57
CA ASP A 214 -0.93 -6.22 15.39
C ASP A 214 -1.02 -7.34 14.33
N PRO A 215 -1.64 -8.46 14.67
CA PRO A 215 -1.76 -9.61 13.78
C PRO A 215 -2.69 -9.36 12.56
N SER A 216 -3.45 -8.27 12.55
CA SER A 216 -4.23 -7.82 11.38
C SER A 216 -3.29 -7.25 10.32
N LEU A 217 -2.45 -8.12 9.76
CA LEU A 217 -1.41 -7.79 8.79
C LEU A 217 -1.94 -7.87 7.36
N ILE A 218 -1.68 -6.83 6.58
CA ILE A 218 -1.92 -6.79 5.13
C ILE A 218 -0.58 -6.56 4.43
N MET A 219 -0.21 -7.44 3.51
CA MET A 219 0.88 -7.21 2.57
C MET A 219 0.27 -6.87 1.22
N LEU A 220 0.67 -5.75 0.60
CA LEU A 220 0.01 -5.26 -0.60
C LEU A 220 0.96 -4.46 -1.49
N GLY A 221 0.83 -4.61 -2.80
CA GLY A 221 1.64 -3.85 -3.74
C GLY A 221 1.89 -4.54 -5.06
N ASP A 222 2.83 -3.96 -5.80
CA ASP A 222 3.34 -4.52 -7.03
C ASP A 222 4.27 -5.70 -6.72
N THR A 223 3.76 -6.89 -6.96
CA THR A 223 4.50 -8.15 -6.77
C THR A 223 5.19 -8.62 -8.03
N ASN A 224 4.89 -8.03 -9.18
CA ASN A 224 5.38 -8.46 -10.50
C ASN A 224 5.10 -9.94 -10.85
N ILE A 225 4.19 -10.59 -10.13
CA ILE A 225 3.79 -11.98 -10.33
C ILE A 225 2.83 -12.05 -11.51
N LEU A 226 3.18 -12.87 -12.50
CA LEU A 226 2.45 -12.98 -13.77
C LEU A 226 1.25 -13.93 -13.72
N ARG A 227 1.28 -14.93 -12.83
CA ARG A 227 0.27 -16.00 -12.80
C ARG A 227 0.17 -16.67 -11.43
N ASN A 228 -0.97 -17.25 -11.14
CA ASN A 228 -1.24 -17.97 -9.90
C ASN A 228 -0.39 -19.24 -9.68
N ASP A 229 0.34 -19.70 -10.67
CA ASP A 229 1.24 -20.86 -10.56
C ASP A 229 2.71 -20.48 -10.25
N GLU A 230 2.99 -19.21 -9.93
CA GLU A 230 4.34 -18.83 -9.52
C GLU A 230 4.69 -19.31 -8.12
N PRO A 231 5.91 -19.89 -7.91
CA PRO A 231 6.33 -20.41 -6.60
C PRO A 231 6.32 -19.36 -5.48
N ALA A 232 6.48 -18.08 -5.79
CA ALA A 232 6.35 -17.00 -4.80
C ALA A 232 4.96 -16.97 -4.16
N LEU A 233 3.87 -17.21 -4.94
CA LEU A 233 2.52 -17.31 -4.40
C LEU A 233 2.33 -18.56 -3.51
N GLU A 234 2.86 -19.69 -3.95
CA GLU A 234 2.85 -20.92 -3.16
C GLU A 234 3.55 -20.70 -1.80
N THR A 235 4.64 -19.94 -1.79
CA THR A 235 5.34 -19.56 -0.55
C THR A 235 4.41 -18.80 0.40
N PHE A 236 3.72 -17.75 -0.05
CA PHE A 236 2.78 -17.00 0.78
C PHE A 236 1.64 -17.89 1.30
N VAL A 237 1.05 -18.71 0.44
CA VAL A 237 -0.05 -19.62 0.80
C VAL A 237 0.38 -20.64 1.85
N ASN A 238 1.56 -21.26 1.68
CA ASN A 238 2.10 -22.24 2.62
C ASN A 238 2.46 -21.63 3.99
N ARG A 239 2.67 -20.32 4.05
CA ARG A 239 2.87 -19.55 5.30
C ARG A 239 1.59 -18.99 5.89
N GLY A 240 0.41 -19.46 5.43
CA GLY A 240 -0.89 -19.12 5.98
C GLY A 240 -1.48 -17.80 5.50
N TYR A 241 -1.02 -17.27 4.36
CA TYR A 241 -1.62 -16.10 3.73
C TYR A 241 -2.56 -16.49 2.59
N LYS A 242 -3.59 -15.68 2.39
CA LYS A 242 -4.51 -15.77 1.27
C LYS A 242 -4.21 -14.65 0.29
N ASP A 243 -4.00 -14.99 -0.97
CA ASP A 243 -3.99 -14.04 -2.08
C ASP A 243 -5.42 -13.65 -2.44
N LEU A 244 -5.71 -12.34 -2.47
CA LEU A 244 -7.03 -11.83 -2.86
C LEU A 244 -7.18 -11.65 -4.37
N ASN A 245 -6.09 -11.76 -5.16
CA ASN A 245 -6.11 -11.79 -6.63
C ASN A 245 -6.02 -13.23 -7.16
N ASN A 246 -6.76 -14.13 -6.57
CA ASN A 246 -6.70 -15.58 -6.88
C ASN A 246 -7.25 -15.97 -8.27
N ASN A 247 -7.80 -15.04 -9.01
CA ASN A 247 -8.30 -15.21 -10.38
C ASN A 247 -7.45 -14.48 -11.43
N ASP A 248 -6.25 -14.02 -11.08
CA ASP A 248 -5.35 -13.26 -11.95
C ASP A 248 -6.04 -12.06 -12.64
N ALA A 249 -6.88 -11.33 -11.89
CA ALA A 249 -7.49 -10.11 -12.41
C ALA A 249 -6.38 -9.11 -12.81
N THR A 250 -6.52 -8.56 -14.02
CA THR A 250 -5.59 -7.60 -14.60
C THR A 250 -5.49 -6.35 -13.73
N THR A 251 -4.26 -5.99 -13.34
CA THR A 251 -3.94 -4.79 -12.56
C THR A 251 -2.92 -3.88 -13.24
N TYR A 252 -2.41 -4.30 -14.37
CA TYR A 252 -1.43 -3.57 -15.19
C TYR A 252 -1.83 -3.64 -16.66
N TRP A 253 -1.63 -2.55 -17.40
CA TRP A 253 -1.77 -2.51 -18.84
C TRP A 253 -0.78 -1.54 -19.45
N SER A 254 -0.11 -1.98 -20.51
CA SER A 254 0.62 -1.07 -21.39
C SER A 254 0.44 -1.47 -22.85
N ARG A 255 0.62 -0.50 -23.73
CA ARG A 255 0.52 -0.73 -25.19
C ARG A 255 1.54 -1.79 -25.68
N ASP A 256 2.72 -1.81 -25.08
CA ASP A 256 3.82 -2.65 -25.54
C ASP A 256 3.81 -4.06 -24.94
N PHE A 257 3.33 -4.22 -23.70
CA PHE A 257 3.38 -5.48 -22.96
C PHE A 257 2.01 -6.12 -22.68
N GLY A 258 0.92 -5.42 -22.99
CA GLY A 258 -0.44 -5.91 -22.75
C GLY A 258 -0.83 -5.90 -21.28
N GLU A 259 -1.67 -6.86 -20.89
CA GLU A 259 -2.29 -6.97 -19.56
C GLU A 259 -1.52 -7.93 -18.64
N SER A 260 -1.44 -7.61 -17.35
CA SER A 260 -0.82 -8.47 -16.33
C SER A 260 -1.44 -8.27 -14.94
N PRO A 261 -1.45 -9.32 -14.05
CA PRO A 261 -2.00 -9.26 -12.71
C PRO A 261 -0.92 -8.97 -11.65
N PHE A 262 -0.11 -7.93 -11.84
CA PHE A 262 1.07 -7.68 -11.03
C PHE A 262 0.78 -7.30 -9.58
N ASP A 263 -0.33 -6.58 -9.34
CA ASP A 263 -0.63 -6.04 -8.02
C ASP A 263 -1.53 -6.98 -7.24
N ARG A 264 -1.11 -7.29 -6.00
CA ARG A 264 -1.77 -8.28 -5.15
C ARG A 264 -1.89 -7.81 -3.70
N ILE A 265 -2.88 -8.35 -3.02
CA ILE A 265 -3.10 -8.17 -1.59
C ILE A 265 -3.09 -9.54 -0.93
N PHE A 266 -2.21 -9.70 0.06
CA PHE A 266 -2.12 -10.89 0.91
C PHE A 266 -2.59 -10.58 2.33
N ILE A 267 -3.43 -11.44 2.87
CA ILE A 267 -3.98 -11.35 4.22
C ILE A 267 -3.81 -12.68 4.96
N PRO A 268 -3.71 -12.70 6.30
CA PRO A 268 -3.75 -13.94 7.06
C PRO A 268 -5.07 -14.68 6.82
N ALA A 269 -4.98 -15.98 6.52
CA ALA A 269 -6.14 -16.79 6.13
C ALA A 269 -7.10 -17.08 7.30
N ASP A 270 -6.60 -17.01 8.54
CA ASP A 270 -7.31 -17.37 9.78
C ASP A 270 -8.01 -16.18 10.46
N ARG A 271 -7.84 -14.96 9.94
CA ARG A 271 -8.36 -13.74 10.57
C ARG A 271 -9.79 -13.43 10.15
N ARG A 272 -10.66 -13.22 11.14
CA ARG A 272 -12.12 -13.00 10.94
C ARG A 272 -12.41 -11.65 10.30
N GLU A 273 -11.65 -10.61 10.62
CA GLU A 273 -11.79 -9.27 10.04
C GLU A 273 -11.59 -9.24 8.52
N PHE A 274 -10.87 -10.24 7.98
CA PHE A 274 -10.63 -10.39 6.54
C PHE A 274 -11.54 -11.43 5.86
N ARG A 275 -12.44 -12.07 6.58
CA ARG A 275 -13.24 -13.21 6.06
C ARG A 275 -13.97 -12.90 4.75
N TYR A 276 -14.43 -11.67 4.58
CA TYR A 276 -15.17 -11.24 3.40
C TYR A 276 -14.40 -10.27 2.52
N SER A 277 -13.13 -10.06 2.81
CA SER A 277 -12.28 -9.18 2.01
C SER A 277 -12.06 -9.76 0.63
N ARG A 278 -12.08 -8.86 -0.36
CA ARG A 278 -11.81 -9.13 -1.78
C ARG A 278 -10.94 -8.02 -2.32
N GLN A 279 -10.15 -8.34 -3.32
CA GLN A 279 -9.44 -7.33 -4.10
C GLN A 279 -10.38 -6.78 -5.17
N TYR A 280 -10.52 -5.48 -5.20
CA TYR A 280 -11.17 -4.73 -6.27
C TYR A 280 -10.10 -4.00 -7.07
N VAL A 281 -10.24 -4.00 -8.39
CA VAL A 281 -9.35 -3.27 -9.30
C VAL A 281 -10.09 -2.03 -9.78
N LEU A 282 -9.52 -0.85 -9.52
CA LEU A 282 -10.07 0.45 -9.89
C LEU A 282 -9.40 0.93 -11.17
N ARG A 283 -10.10 0.82 -12.28
CA ARG A 283 -9.61 1.23 -13.60
C ARG A 283 -10.60 2.12 -14.33
N SER A 284 -10.09 3.01 -15.17
CA SER A 284 -10.93 3.72 -16.14
C SER A 284 -11.46 2.76 -17.19
N SER A 285 -12.61 3.09 -17.77
CA SER A 285 -13.14 2.39 -18.96
C SER A 285 -12.28 2.62 -20.20
N ASP A 286 -11.50 3.72 -20.23
CA ASP A 286 -10.55 4.06 -21.28
C ASP A 286 -9.13 3.80 -20.77
N LEU A 287 -8.52 2.73 -21.28
CA LEU A 287 -7.20 2.28 -20.83
C LEU A 287 -6.08 3.23 -21.24
N GLU A 288 -6.19 3.84 -22.43
CA GLU A 288 -5.17 4.80 -22.91
C GLU A 288 -5.20 6.11 -22.12
N LEU A 289 -6.38 6.58 -21.71
CA LEU A 289 -6.49 7.73 -20.84
C LEU A 289 -6.01 7.42 -19.43
N HIS A 290 -6.27 6.22 -18.91
CA HIS A 290 -5.76 5.78 -17.61
C HIS A 290 -4.22 5.77 -17.60
N ASP A 291 -3.60 5.09 -18.55
CA ASP A 291 -2.15 5.04 -18.72
C ASP A 291 -1.54 6.46 -18.89
N ARG A 292 -2.19 7.31 -19.65
CA ARG A 292 -1.68 8.67 -19.96
C ARG A 292 -1.75 9.64 -18.78
N PHE A 293 -2.82 9.61 -17.98
CA PHE A 293 -3.11 10.61 -16.94
C PHE A 293 -2.91 10.11 -15.52
N LEU A 294 -2.87 8.80 -15.32
CA LEU A 294 -2.74 8.17 -14.02
C LEU A 294 -1.49 7.28 -13.94
N SER A 295 -1.58 6.01 -14.36
CA SER A 295 -0.50 5.03 -14.30
C SER A 295 -0.77 3.88 -15.29
N ASP A 296 0.26 3.13 -15.67
CA ASP A 296 0.11 1.84 -16.34
C ASP A 296 -0.39 0.73 -15.40
N HIS A 297 -0.36 0.97 -14.08
CA HIS A 297 -0.99 0.12 -13.09
C HIS A 297 -2.36 0.66 -12.66
N TYR A 298 -3.30 -0.26 -12.37
CA TYR A 298 -4.58 0.06 -11.76
C TYR A 298 -4.47 -0.02 -10.24
N MET A 299 -5.11 0.91 -9.56
CA MET A 299 -5.20 0.87 -8.12
C MET A 299 -5.98 -0.38 -7.68
N ILE A 300 -5.45 -1.13 -6.73
CA ILE A 300 -6.13 -2.24 -6.08
C ILE A 300 -6.62 -1.82 -4.69
N LYS A 301 -7.82 -2.25 -4.33
CA LYS A 301 -8.47 -1.88 -3.06
C LYS A 301 -9.10 -3.07 -2.38
N MET A 302 -9.10 -3.05 -1.04
CA MET A 302 -9.89 -3.95 -0.20
C MET A 302 -10.56 -3.19 0.94
N SER A 303 -11.61 -3.81 1.50
CA SER A 303 -12.25 -3.35 2.73
C SER A 303 -11.85 -4.25 3.89
N VAL A 304 -11.43 -3.64 5.00
CA VAL A 304 -11.20 -4.31 6.29
C VAL A 304 -12.40 -4.04 7.18
N LYS A 305 -12.98 -5.09 7.74
CA LYS A 305 -14.08 -4.93 8.68
C LYS A 305 -13.52 -4.41 10.01
N ASP A 306 -13.88 -3.20 10.40
CA ASP A 306 -13.44 -2.58 11.67
C ASP A 306 -13.90 -3.35 12.92
N TYR A 307 -14.87 -4.23 12.74
CA TYR A 307 -15.55 -4.91 13.84
C TYR A 307 -15.56 -6.41 13.67
N VAL A 308 -15.02 -7.12 14.65
CA VAL A 308 -15.31 -8.52 14.91
C VAL A 308 -15.91 -8.60 16.31
N ASP A 309 -17.21 -8.90 16.39
CA ASP A 309 -17.81 -9.30 17.65
C ASP A 309 -17.35 -10.74 17.94
N ASP A 310 -16.39 -10.88 18.84
CA ASP A 310 -15.96 -12.21 19.30
C ASP A 310 -17.08 -12.95 20.05
N ALA A 311 -18.17 -12.25 20.35
CA ALA A 311 -19.37 -12.80 21.00
C ALA A 311 -20.44 -13.27 20.01
N ASP A 312 -20.29 -13.08 18.69
CA ASP A 312 -21.24 -13.62 17.69
C ASP A 312 -20.71 -14.94 17.10
N PRO A 313 -21.18 -16.09 17.58
CA PRO A 313 -20.75 -17.41 17.11
C PRO A 313 -21.41 -17.82 15.76
N ARG A 314 -22.10 -16.91 15.05
CA ARG A 314 -22.83 -17.21 13.80
C ARG A 314 -22.07 -16.85 12.57
#